data_29838e3e830f0a09c209a5d641edfa9a
#
_entry.id   29838e3e830f0a09c209a5d641edfa9a
#
_cell.length_a   1.000
_cell.length_b   1.000
_cell.length_c   1.000
_cell.angle_alpha   90.00
_cell.angle_beta   90.00
_cell.angle_gamma   90.00
#
_symmetry.space_group_name_H-M   'P 1'
#
loop_
_entity.id
_entity.type
_entity.pdbx_description
1 polymer ?
#
loop_
_entity_poly.entity_id
_entity_poly.type
_entity_poly.pdbx_seq_one_letter_code
_entity_poly.pdbx_strand_id
1 'polypeptide(L)'
;MIEIPKSNALEQQENELASWVIEKLKIRDEVQILQRTEGCCAGNWTENMPNEDKWHVSSFEAVDNVVQAFRRQGYAVTERCSARYPTAYINFRK
;
A
#
# COMPACT_ATOMS: atom_id res chain seq x y z
N MET A 1 -12.43 -29.77 -1.02
CA MET A 1 -12.05 -28.68 -0.13
C MET A 1 -12.14 -27.34 -0.83
N ILE A 2 -12.78 -26.43 -0.22
CA ILE A 2 -13.02 -25.14 -0.84
C ILE A 2 -11.94 -24.17 -0.43
N GLU A 3 -11.37 -23.51 -1.41
CA GLU A 3 -10.43 -22.45 -1.15
C GLU A 3 -11.15 -21.24 -0.59
N ILE A 4 -10.42 -20.47 0.17
CA ILE A 4 -10.95 -19.23 0.70
C ILE A 4 -10.59 -18.11 -0.28
N PRO A 5 -11.56 -17.63 -1.07
CA PRO A 5 -11.26 -16.64 -2.11
C PRO A 5 -10.61 -15.39 -1.57
N LYS A 6 -10.95 -15.04 -0.34
CA LYS A 6 -10.38 -13.87 0.29
C LYS A 6 -8.85 -13.93 0.36
N SER A 7 -8.31 -15.10 0.66
CA SER A 7 -6.87 -15.26 0.77
C SER A 7 -6.18 -15.00 -0.55
N ASN A 8 -6.75 -15.47 -1.64
CA ASN A 8 -6.14 -15.26 -2.95
C ASN A 8 -6.16 -13.79 -3.34
N ALA A 9 -7.29 -13.14 -3.13
CA ALA A 9 -7.40 -11.73 -3.48
C ALA A 9 -6.48 -10.89 -2.62
N LEU A 10 -6.42 -11.19 -1.32
CA LEU A 10 -5.57 -10.45 -0.41
C LEU A 10 -4.09 -10.63 -0.77
N GLU A 11 -3.69 -11.85 -1.03
CA GLU A 11 -2.31 -12.14 -1.39
C GLU A 11 -1.91 -11.43 -2.67
N GLN A 12 -2.81 -11.41 -3.65
CA GLN A 12 -2.55 -10.75 -4.90
C GLN A 12 -2.35 -9.26 -4.71
N GLN A 13 -3.18 -8.64 -3.90
CA GLN A 13 -3.06 -7.22 -3.60
C GLN A 13 -1.76 -6.93 -2.87
N GLU A 14 -1.39 -7.77 -1.93
CA GLU A 14 -0.14 -7.61 -1.20
C GLU A 14 1.06 -7.71 -2.14
N ASN A 15 1.04 -8.70 -3.02
CA ASN A 15 2.14 -8.90 -3.94
C ASN A 15 2.27 -7.74 -4.92
N GLU A 16 1.15 -7.20 -5.37
CA GLU A 16 1.17 -6.07 -6.27
C GLU A 16 1.83 -4.85 -5.62
N LEU A 17 1.42 -4.53 -4.42
CA LEU A 17 1.99 -3.38 -3.72
C LEU A 17 3.45 -3.61 -3.37
N ALA A 18 3.76 -4.79 -2.83
CA ALA A 18 5.13 -5.08 -2.43
C ALA A 18 6.08 -5.03 -3.61
N SER A 19 5.68 -5.63 -4.73
CA SER A 19 6.51 -5.63 -5.93
C SER A 19 6.72 -4.22 -6.45
N TRP A 20 5.66 -3.41 -6.44
CA TRP A 20 5.74 -2.04 -6.90
C TRP A 20 6.71 -1.23 -6.05
N VAL A 21 6.62 -1.36 -4.73
CA VAL A 21 7.51 -0.63 -3.83
C VAL A 21 8.95 -1.07 -4.03
N ILE A 22 9.18 -2.38 -4.14
CA ILE A 22 10.53 -2.88 -4.33
C ILE A 22 11.14 -2.36 -5.61
N GLU A 23 10.37 -2.35 -6.70
CA GLU A 23 10.86 -1.85 -7.98
C GLU A 23 11.25 -0.38 -7.88
N LYS A 24 10.43 0.42 -7.20
CA LYS A 24 10.72 1.84 -7.06
C LYS A 24 11.93 2.07 -6.18
N LEU A 25 12.09 1.27 -5.14
CA LEU A 25 13.24 1.44 -4.24
C LEU A 25 14.55 1.01 -4.87
N LYS A 26 14.51 0.35 -6.02
CA LYS A 26 15.74 0.05 -6.76
C LYS A 26 16.33 1.29 -7.40
N ILE A 27 15.48 2.27 -7.71
CA ILE A 27 15.92 3.49 -8.40
C ILE A 27 15.76 4.74 -7.55
N ARG A 28 15.19 4.62 -6.37
CA ARG A 28 14.99 5.73 -5.45
C ARG A 28 15.27 5.25 -4.04
N ASP A 29 15.60 6.20 -3.17
CA ASP A 29 15.81 5.86 -1.76
C ASP A 29 14.51 5.83 -0.99
N GLU A 30 13.45 6.41 -1.54
CA GLU A 30 12.22 6.62 -0.82
C GLU A 30 11.05 6.61 -1.79
N VAL A 31 9.95 6.01 -1.35
CA VAL A 31 8.72 5.94 -2.12
C VAL A 31 7.56 6.25 -1.19
N GLN A 32 6.65 7.09 -1.64
CA GLN A 32 5.46 7.40 -0.85
C GLN A 32 4.21 7.05 -1.64
N ILE A 33 3.29 6.38 -0.98
CA ILE A 33 1.99 6.09 -1.57
C ILE A 33 0.92 6.86 -0.81
N LEU A 34 -0.16 7.10 -1.52
CA LEU A 34 -1.34 7.74 -0.98
C LEU A 34 -2.44 6.70 -0.97
N GLN A 35 -2.99 6.43 0.19
CA GLN A 35 -4.08 5.48 0.34
C GLN A 35 -5.36 6.23 0.67
N ARG A 36 -6.43 5.91 -0.03
CA ARG A 36 -7.74 6.52 0.21
C ARG A 36 -8.74 5.45 0.56
N THR A 37 -9.69 5.81 1.42
CA THR A 37 -10.82 4.96 1.72
C THR A 37 -12.01 5.44 0.91
N GLU A 38 -12.70 4.48 0.30
CA GLU A 38 -13.95 4.77 -0.37
C GLU A 38 -15.01 3.98 0.36
N GLY A 39 -15.86 4.66 1.08
CA GLY A 39 -16.85 3.98 1.87
C GLY A 39 -16.21 3.27 3.05
N CYS A 40 -16.80 2.18 3.46
CA CYS A 40 -16.38 1.53 4.69
C CYS A 40 -15.39 0.37 4.49
N CYS A 41 -15.29 -0.18 3.30
CA CYS A 41 -14.56 -1.43 3.14
C CYS A 41 -13.56 -1.43 2.01
N ALA A 42 -13.67 -0.49 1.10
CA ALA A 42 -12.80 -0.47 -0.06
C ALA A 42 -11.72 0.57 0.12
N GLY A 43 -10.55 0.25 -0.36
CA GLY A 43 -9.43 1.18 -0.35
C GLY A 43 -8.73 1.15 -1.68
N ASN A 44 -8.05 2.23 -2.00
CA ASN A 44 -7.24 2.32 -3.18
C ASN A 44 -5.95 3.01 -2.80
N TRP A 45 -4.89 2.72 -3.53
CA TRP A 45 -3.65 3.43 -3.32
C TRP A 45 -3.05 3.83 -4.66
N THR A 46 -2.27 4.86 -4.63
CA THR A 46 -1.53 5.32 -5.80
C THR A 46 -0.23 5.95 -5.33
N GLU A 47 0.69 6.13 -6.24
CA GLU A 47 1.92 6.83 -5.91
C GLU A 47 1.61 8.30 -5.67
N ASN A 48 2.19 8.87 -4.60
CA ASN A 48 1.93 10.26 -4.28
C ASN A 48 2.83 11.16 -5.13
N MET A 49 2.40 11.42 -6.33
CA MET A 49 3.11 12.28 -7.27
C MET A 49 2.12 13.19 -7.98
N PRO A 50 2.55 14.39 -8.38
CA PRO A 50 1.70 15.25 -9.20
C PRO A 50 1.35 14.53 -10.48
N ASN A 51 0.13 14.68 -10.94
CA ASN A 51 -0.34 14.11 -12.19
C ASN A 51 -0.48 12.59 -12.16
N GLU A 52 -0.37 11.97 -11.00
CA GLU A 52 -0.56 10.54 -10.92
C GLU A 52 -2.05 10.28 -10.68
N ASP A 53 -2.67 9.60 -11.64
CA ASP A 53 -4.09 9.29 -11.54
C ASP A 53 -4.39 7.81 -11.64
N LYS A 54 -3.35 6.99 -11.59
CA LYS A 54 -3.53 5.56 -11.68
C LYS A 54 -3.67 4.96 -10.29
N TRP A 55 -4.87 4.51 -9.98
CA TRP A 55 -5.18 3.95 -8.68
C TRP A 55 -5.22 2.44 -8.73
N HIS A 56 -4.72 1.83 -7.68
CA HIS A 56 -4.72 0.37 -7.53
C HIS A 56 -5.71 0.00 -6.46
N VAL A 57 -6.56 -0.95 -6.76
CA VAL A 57 -7.54 -1.43 -5.78
C VAL A 57 -6.81 -2.26 -4.73
N SER A 58 -7.08 -1.98 -3.47
CA SER A 58 -6.42 -2.70 -2.39
C SER A 58 -7.20 -2.51 -1.11
N SER A 59 -7.29 -3.56 -0.32
CA SER A 59 -7.91 -3.46 1.00
C SER A 59 -6.92 -2.86 1.98
N PHE A 60 -7.45 -2.34 3.08
CA PHE A 60 -6.58 -1.85 4.14
C PHE A 60 -5.71 -2.95 4.70
N GLU A 61 -6.29 -4.13 4.82
CA GLU A 61 -5.55 -5.26 5.37
C GLU A 61 -4.32 -5.59 4.52
N ALA A 62 -4.49 -5.56 3.20
CA ALA A 62 -3.37 -5.85 2.30
C ALA A 62 -2.25 -4.82 2.46
N VAL A 63 -2.62 -3.53 2.50
CA VAL A 63 -1.62 -2.47 2.66
C VAL A 63 -0.92 -2.61 4.00
N ASP A 64 -1.68 -2.84 5.07
CA ASP A 64 -1.09 -2.96 6.39
C ASP A 64 -0.14 -4.15 6.48
N ASN A 65 -0.53 -5.27 5.86
CA ASN A 65 0.33 -6.46 5.87
C ASN A 65 1.65 -6.19 5.15
N VAL A 66 1.60 -5.44 4.06
CA VAL A 66 2.81 -5.08 3.34
C VAL A 66 3.68 -4.17 4.19
N VAL A 67 3.07 -3.17 4.84
CA VAL A 67 3.80 -2.26 5.70
C VAL A 67 4.52 -3.04 6.81
N GLN A 68 3.81 -3.96 7.46
CA GLN A 68 4.41 -4.73 8.53
C GLN A 68 5.52 -5.64 8.01
N ALA A 69 5.33 -6.23 6.83
CA ALA A 69 6.36 -7.08 6.25
C ALA A 69 7.63 -6.29 5.95
N PHE A 70 7.49 -5.08 5.41
CA PHE A 70 8.64 -4.25 5.13
C PHE A 70 9.36 -3.85 6.42
N ARG A 71 8.60 -3.52 7.47
CA ARG A 71 9.20 -3.19 8.75
C ARG A 71 9.99 -4.37 9.33
N ARG A 72 9.44 -5.57 9.20
CA ARG A 72 10.14 -6.75 9.70
C ARG A 72 11.44 -7.01 8.96
N GLN A 73 11.54 -6.54 7.73
CA GLN A 73 12.75 -6.71 6.95
C GLN A 73 13.74 -5.57 7.11
N GLY A 74 13.44 -4.62 7.98
CA GLY A 74 14.37 -3.55 8.28
C GLY A 74 14.15 -2.25 7.51
N TYR A 75 13.09 -2.18 6.71
CA TYR A 75 12.78 -0.94 6.01
C TYR A 75 12.15 0.05 6.99
N ALA A 76 12.40 1.32 6.76
CA ALA A 76 11.76 2.37 7.55
C ALA A 76 10.44 2.74 6.87
N VAL A 77 9.34 2.45 7.54
CA VAL A 77 8.02 2.75 7.01
C VAL A 77 7.30 3.64 7.99
N THR A 78 6.87 4.80 7.52
CA THR A 78 6.12 5.74 8.34
C THR A 78 4.76 5.98 7.70
N GLU A 79 3.77 6.26 8.55
CA GLU A 79 2.40 6.52 8.11
C GLU A 79 1.91 7.82 8.71
N ARG A 80 1.22 8.59 7.90
CA ARG A 80 0.56 9.83 8.36
C ARG A 80 -0.86 9.81 7.85
N CYS A 81 -1.79 10.12 8.73
CA CYS A 81 -3.20 10.18 8.38
C CYS A 81 -3.65 11.64 8.31
N SER A 82 -4.47 11.96 7.32
CA SER A 82 -5.06 13.27 7.23
C SER A 82 -6.25 13.35 8.19
N ALA A 83 -6.34 14.44 8.93
CA ALA A 83 -7.47 14.64 9.83
C ALA A 83 -8.74 14.99 9.08
N ARG A 84 -8.62 15.53 7.88
CA ARG A 84 -9.77 16.00 7.13
C ARG A 84 -10.39 14.96 6.24
N TYR A 85 -9.55 14.10 5.68
CA TYR A 85 -10.01 13.13 4.69
C TYR A 85 -9.52 11.75 5.08
N PRO A 86 -10.26 10.73 4.71
CA PRO A 86 -9.83 9.36 4.99
C PRO A 86 -8.67 8.98 4.07
N THR A 87 -7.56 9.65 4.28
CA THR A 87 -6.39 9.50 3.44
C THR A 87 -5.18 9.27 4.31
N ALA A 88 -4.35 8.33 3.92
CA ALA A 88 -3.11 8.04 4.62
C ALA A 88 -1.94 8.18 3.65
N TYR A 89 -0.86 8.76 4.14
CA TYR A 89 0.38 8.85 3.40
C TYR A 89 1.34 7.84 4.00
N ILE A 90 1.81 6.92 3.19
CA ILE A 90 2.69 5.85 3.66
C ILE A 90 4.01 5.97 2.92
N ASN A 91 5.08 6.12 3.69
CA ASN A 91 6.40 6.39 3.15
C ASN A 91 7.30 5.19 3.42
N PHE A 92 7.86 4.62 2.35
CA PHE A 92 8.77 3.49 2.45
C PHE A 92 10.19 3.98 2.15
N ARG A 93 11.13 3.66 3.02
CA ARG A 93 12.53 4.01 2.86
C ARG A 93 13.41 2.80 3.13
N LYS A 94 14.52 2.78 2.43
CA LYS A 94 15.53 1.74 2.68
C LYS A 94 16.15 1.85 4.06
#